data_c65516ab6f1ad1329b1b273d5467bdb3
#
_entry.id   c65516ab6f1ad1329b1b273d5467bdb3
#
_cell.length_a   1.000
_cell.length_b   1.000
_cell.length_c   1.000
_cell.angle_alpha   90.00
_cell.angle_beta   90.00
_cell.angle_gamma   90.00
#
_symmetry.space_group_name_H-M   'P 1'
#
loop_
_entity.id
_entity.type
_entity.pdbx_description
1 polymer ?
#
loop_
_entity_poly.entity_id
_entity_poly.type
_entity_poly.pdbx_seq_one_letter_code
_entity_poly.pdbx_strand_id
1 'polypeptide(L)'
;MKKNILCLFFVIFLLKVNAQRKLQLQKINSDNKPWTYDRVNDHKNKFNFVVVADRTGGERKGVWQKGIKKINLMQPAFVVSVGDLINGYTKDLDTINAEWEEFNSFVKKLEMPFFYVAGNHDYTNEVMENEWFKRFGSDHYHFLYKNILFICLNSEHGHTALKDPDLGEEQVKFVEKILRKNPNVNWTMIFMHQPLWLRGSGKNWLKVENLLKDRKHSVFTGHHHKYKLYNRNESDYFVLATMGGGSKLRGNEFGEFDHFMFITMTENGPYFSNLKLDGIEDKNVRKNFP
;
A
#
# COMPACT_ATOMS: atom_id res chain seq x y z
N MET A 1 -6.42 63.09 36.12
CA MET A 1 -6.02 62.87 34.71
C MET A 1 -5.75 61.40 34.52
N LYS A 2 -6.70 60.66 33.94
CA LYS A 2 -6.55 59.26 33.63
C LYS A 2 -6.15 59.15 32.15
N LYS A 3 -4.97 58.60 31.85
CA LYS A 3 -4.50 58.29 30.48
C LYS A 3 -5.08 57.01 30.08
N ASN A 4 -5.98 56.99 29.07
CA ASN A 4 -6.44 55.80 28.38
C ASN A 4 -5.37 55.39 27.39
N ILE A 5 -4.78 54.18 27.59
CA ILE A 5 -3.91 53.53 26.63
C ILE A 5 -4.81 52.64 25.75
N LEU A 6 -4.97 53.07 24.50
CA LEU A 6 -5.68 52.30 23.45
C LEU A 6 -4.72 51.25 22.87
N CYS A 7 -4.88 49.99 23.28
CA CYS A 7 -4.15 48.88 22.67
C CYS A 7 -4.80 48.54 21.32
N LEU A 8 -4.11 48.90 20.24
CA LEU A 8 -4.46 48.52 18.88
C LEU A 8 -4.01 47.08 18.64
N PHE A 9 -4.95 46.10 18.65
CA PHE A 9 -4.67 44.73 18.23
C PHE A 9 -4.60 44.66 16.70
N PHE A 10 -3.41 44.57 16.14
CA PHE A 10 -3.20 44.25 14.73
C PHE A 10 -3.47 42.75 14.53
N VAL A 11 -4.65 42.40 14.03
CA VAL A 11 -4.95 41.06 13.56
C VAL A 11 -4.30 40.89 12.19
N ILE A 12 -3.13 40.29 12.15
CA ILE A 12 -2.48 39.88 10.90
C ILE A 12 -3.23 38.65 10.36
N PHE A 13 -4.13 38.87 9.43
CA PHE A 13 -4.72 37.83 8.62
C PHE A 13 -3.61 37.30 7.68
N LEU A 14 -2.95 36.21 8.07
CA LEU A 14 -2.08 35.45 7.18
C LEU A 14 -2.96 34.77 6.12
N LEU A 15 -3.22 35.46 5.02
CA LEU A 15 -3.67 34.87 3.77
C LEU A 15 -2.59 33.87 3.35
N LYS A 16 -2.84 32.57 3.57
CA LYS A 16 -2.04 31.51 2.95
C LYS A 16 -2.27 31.59 1.46
N VAL A 17 -1.47 32.40 0.76
CA VAL A 17 -1.38 32.39 -0.68
C VAL A 17 -0.86 31.01 -1.08
N ASN A 18 -1.71 30.20 -1.65
CA ASN A 18 -1.32 28.99 -2.37
C ASN A 18 -0.57 29.43 -3.63
N ALA A 19 0.71 29.75 -3.46
CA ALA A 19 1.59 30.00 -4.59
C ALA A 19 1.82 28.65 -5.30
N GLN A 20 1.02 28.40 -6.33
CA GLN A 20 1.39 27.42 -7.35
C GLN A 20 2.81 27.79 -7.80
N ARG A 21 3.75 26.86 -7.67
CA ARG A 21 5.12 27.05 -8.17
C ARG A 21 5.07 27.18 -9.70
N LYS A 22 4.94 28.42 -10.19
CA LYS A 22 5.02 28.71 -11.62
C LYS A 22 6.47 28.55 -12.08
N LEU A 23 6.64 27.97 -13.25
CA LEU A 23 7.92 27.99 -13.94
C LEU A 23 8.33 29.43 -14.18
N GLN A 24 9.58 29.76 -13.87
CA GLN A 24 10.17 31.04 -14.27
C GLN A 24 10.74 30.87 -15.69
N LEU A 25 9.93 31.18 -16.67
CA LEU A 25 10.28 31.01 -18.07
C LEU A 25 10.88 32.28 -18.64
N GLN A 26 11.89 32.13 -19.50
CA GLN A 26 12.46 33.22 -20.29
C GLN A 26 11.35 33.88 -21.12
N LYS A 27 11.37 35.21 -21.19
CA LYS A 27 10.49 35.96 -22.11
C LYS A 27 11.00 35.78 -23.54
N ILE A 28 10.20 35.20 -24.41
CA ILE A 28 10.45 35.04 -25.83
C ILE A 28 9.44 35.91 -26.59
N ASN A 29 9.97 36.81 -27.48
CA ASN A 29 9.14 37.67 -28.31
C ASN A 29 8.71 36.91 -29.59
N SER A 30 7.90 35.87 -29.39
CA SER A 30 7.33 35.05 -30.46
C SER A 30 6.04 34.42 -29.92
N ASP A 31 5.07 34.19 -30.81
CA ASP A 31 3.86 33.39 -30.44
C ASP A 31 4.22 31.91 -30.29
N ASN A 32 5.22 31.43 -31.03
CA ASN A 32 5.72 30.07 -30.86
C ASN A 32 6.76 29.99 -29.74
N LYS A 33 6.57 29.01 -28.85
CA LYS A 33 7.40 28.75 -27.68
C LYS A 33 7.95 27.33 -27.75
N PRO A 34 9.21 27.09 -27.29
CA PRO A 34 9.76 25.73 -27.22
C PRO A 34 9.28 24.93 -25.99
N TRP A 35 8.06 25.22 -25.53
CA TRP A 35 7.39 24.46 -24.46
C TRP A 35 5.88 24.47 -24.68
N THR A 36 5.22 23.41 -24.19
CA THR A 36 3.77 23.19 -24.38
C THR A 36 2.93 23.86 -23.31
N TYR A 37 3.41 23.93 -22.05
CA TYR A 37 2.72 24.48 -20.89
C TYR A 37 3.67 25.28 -20.01
N ASP A 38 3.15 26.32 -19.35
CA ASP A 38 3.87 27.16 -18.38
C ASP A 38 3.69 26.71 -16.93
N ARG A 39 2.93 25.65 -16.71
CA ARG A 39 2.67 25.04 -15.41
C ARG A 39 3.24 23.63 -15.31
N VAL A 40 3.76 23.29 -14.13
CA VAL A 40 4.25 21.94 -13.81
C VAL A 40 3.14 21.09 -13.22
N ASN A 41 3.23 19.79 -13.43
CA ASN A 41 2.40 18.79 -12.75
C ASN A 41 2.95 18.52 -11.34
N ASP A 42 2.94 19.55 -10.50
CA ASP A 42 3.41 19.50 -9.11
C ASP A 42 2.28 19.97 -8.18
N HIS A 43 1.83 19.08 -7.31
CA HIS A 43 0.78 19.32 -6.33
C HIS A 43 1.36 19.20 -4.91
N LYS A 44 1.09 20.18 -4.05
CA LYS A 44 1.61 20.25 -2.68
C LYS A 44 1.38 18.98 -1.86
N ASN A 45 0.26 18.28 -2.09
CA ASN A 45 -0.14 17.07 -1.38
C ASN A 45 0.19 15.77 -2.13
N LYS A 46 0.82 15.87 -3.30
CA LYS A 46 1.25 14.70 -4.07
C LYS A 46 2.37 13.96 -3.34
N PHE A 47 2.28 12.66 -3.31
CA PHE A 47 3.32 11.75 -2.87
C PHE A 47 3.16 10.39 -3.53
N ASN A 48 4.22 9.61 -3.49
CA ASN A 48 4.22 8.26 -4.02
C ASN A 48 4.51 7.27 -2.90
N PHE A 49 3.91 6.09 -2.98
CA PHE A 49 4.28 4.94 -2.16
C PHE A 49 4.21 3.67 -3.01
N VAL A 50 4.79 2.60 -2.50
CA VAL A 50 4.86 1.31 -3.20
C VAL A 50 4.15 0.24 -2.40
N VAL A 51 3.46 -0.68 -3.11
CA VAL A 51 2.95 -1.93 -2.53
C VAL A 51 3.68 -3.11 -3.18
N VAL A 52 4.20 -4.01 -2.34
CA VAL A 52 4.89 -5.24 -2.74
C VAL A 52 4.13 -6.46 -2.24
N ALA A 53 4.21 -7.57 -2.98
CA ALA A 53 3.52 -8.80 -2.66
C ALA A 53 4.42 -10.02 -2.85
N ASP A 54 4.17 -11.06 -2.09
CA ASP A 54 4.54 -12.45 -2.37
C ASP A 54 6.00 -12.62 -2.84
N ARG A 55 6.95 -12.43 -1.92
CA ARG A 55 8.33 -12.79 -2.16
C ARG A 55 8.49 -14.30 -2.26
N THR A 56 7.72 -15.03 -1.46
CA THR A 56 7.83 -16.46 -1.25
C THR A 56 6.63 -17.25 -1.81
N GLY A 57 6.41 -18.50 -1.35
CA GLY A 57 5.47 -19.41 -2.00
C GLY A 57 6.04 -19.94 -3.32
N GLY A 58 7.28 -20.46 -3.28
CA GLY A 58 8.07 -20.88 -4.47
C GLY A 58 9.02 -19.77 -4.91
N GLU A 59 9.84 -19.29 -3.97
CA GLU A 59 10.79 -18.19 -4.18
C GLU A 59 11.67 -18.37 -5.40
N ARG A 60 11.77 -17.33 -6.21
CA ARG A 60 12.70 -17.19 -7.33
C ARG A 60 13.82 -16.24 -6.94
N LYS A 61 14.99 -16.81 -6.59
CA LYS A 61 16.14 -16.07 -6.04
C LYS A 61 16.55 -14.88 -6.92
N GLY A 62 16.85 -13.76 -6.27
CA GLY A 62 17.33 -12.54 -6.92
C GLY A 62 16.24 -11.62 -7.46
N VAL A 63 14.99 -12.06 -7.58
CA VAL A 63 13.87 -11.24 -8.08
C VAL A 63 13.55 -10.12 -7.09
N TRP A 64 13.37 -10.46 -5.81
CA TRP A 64 13.11 -9.49 -4.75
C TRP A 64 14.20 -8.39 -4.69
N GLN A 65 15.46 -8.80 -4.77
CA GLN A 65 16.60 -7.87 -4.75
C GLN A 65 16.61 -6.92 -5.97
N LYS A 66 16.18 -7.41 -7.14
CA LYS A 66 15.99 -6.55 -8.33
C LYS A 66 14.87 -5.54 -8.10
N GLY A 67 13.76 -5.97 -7.48
CA GLY A 67 12.65 -5.10 -7.10
C GLY A 67 13.10 -3.98 -6.16
N ILE A 68 13.80 -4.32 -5.07
CA ILE A 68 14.36 -3.34 -4.12
C ILE A 68 15.23 -2.28 -4.81
N LYS A 69 16.13 -2.70 -5.72
CA LYS A 69 16.97 -1.75 -6.48
C LYS A 69 16.12 -0.77 -7.29
N LYS A 70 15.05 -1.25 -7.95
CA LYS A 70 14.13 -0.41 -8.70
C LYS A 70 13.31 0.53 -7.81
N ILE A 71 12.85 0.04 -6.66
CA ILE A 71 12.13 0.85 -5.66
C ILE A 71 13.01 2.00 -5.17
N ASN A 72 14.29 1.74 -4.85
CA ASN A 72 15.22 2.79 -4.44
C ASN A 72 15.43 3.84 -5.53
N LEU A 73 15.47 3.45 -6.81
CA LEU A 73 15.54 4.42 -7.92
C LEU A 73 14.29 5.31 -8.03
N MET A 74 13.12 4.81 -7.60
CA MET A 74 11.85 5.55 -7.66
C MET A 74 11.63 6.47 -6.46
N GLN A 75 12.39 6.30 -5.36
CA GLN A 75 12.33 7.13 -4.14
C GLN A 75 10.91 7.38 -3.62
N PRO A 76 10.08 6.34 -3.40
CA PRO A 76 8.76 6.51 -2.81
C PRO A 76 8.87 6.97 -1.34
N ALA A 77 7.79 7.54 -0.80
CA ALA A 77 7.75 7.94 0.61
C ALA A 77 7.89 6.74 1.58
N PHE A 78 7.36 5.60 1.19
CA PHE A 78 7.45 4.33 1.94
C PHE A 78 7.02 3.15 1.06
N VAL A 79 7.24 1.94 1.57
CA VAL A 79 6.80 0.67 0.99
C VAL A 79 5.87 -0.03 1.97
N VAL A 80 4.76 -0.63 1.48
CA VAL A 80 3.86 -1.48 2.25
C VAL A 80 3.87 -2.87 1.62
N SER A 81 3.99 -3.93 2.43
CA SER A 81 3.81 -5.29 1.94
C SER A 81 2.35 -5.75 2.05
N VAL A 82 1.99 -6.80 1.32
CA VAL A 82 0.74 -7.53 1.52
C VAL A 82 0.99 -9.00 1.87
N GLY A 83 2.14 -9.29 2.51
CA GLY A 83 2.44 -10.61 3.09
C GLY A 83 3.25 -11.54 2.20
N ASP A 84 3.48 -12.74 2.73
CA ASP A 84 4.30 -13.82 2.17
C ASP A 84 5.77 -13.39 1.98
N LEU A 85 6.39 -13.02 3.09
CA LEU A 85 7.74 -12.45 3.16
C LEU A 85 8.82 -13.49 3.38
N ILE A 86 8.52 -14.54 4.16
CA ILE A 86 9.40 -15.69 4.45
C ILE A 86 8.78 -17.00 3.96
N ASN A 87 9.55 -18.08 3.87
CA ASN A 87 9.01 -19.39 3.45
C ASN A 87 8.07 -20.00 4.49
N GLY A 88 8.41 -19.87 5.75
CA GLY A 88 7.55 -20.26 6.85
C GLY A 88 7.13 -21.74 6.85
N TYR A 89 5.87 -22.01 7.22
CA TYR A 89 5.28 -23.36 7.32
C TYR A 89 6.10 -24.31 8.20
N THR A 90 6.80 -23.79 9.17
CA THR A 90 7.62 -24.56 10.12
C THR A 90 7.34 -24.14 11.56
N LYS A 91 7.71 -24.99 12.52
CA LYS A 91 7.72 -24.68 13.96
C LYS A 91 9.16 -24.60 14.50
N ASP A 92 10.15 -24.84 13.64
CA ASP A 92 11.57 -24.76 14.00
C ASP A 92 11.99 -23.29 14.09
N LEU A 93 12.31 -22.85 15.31
CA LEU A 93 12.67 -21.46 15.61
C LEU A 93 13.96 -21.02 14.91
N ASP A 94 14.92 -21.92 14.76
CA ASP A 94 16.17 -21.58 14.11
C ASP A 94 15.94 -21.27 12.62
N THR A 95 15.12 -22.08 11.95
CA THR A 95 14.70 -21.84 10.57
C THR A 95 13.91 -20.53 10.45
N ILE A 96 12.91 -20.30 11.31
CA ILE A 96 12.11 -19.08 11.32
C ILE A 96 12.99 -17.83 11.50
N ASN A 97 13.93 -17.91 12.45
CA ASN A 97 14.87 -16.82 12.71
C ASN A 97 15.77 -16.53 11.51
N ALA A 98 16.34 -17.57 10.91
CA ALA A 98 17.20 -17.43 9.74
C ALA A 98 16.47 -16.80 8.55
N GLU A 99 15.24 -17.22 8.27
CA GLU A 99 14.41 -16.66 7.19
C GLU A 99 14.06 -15.19 7.43
N TRP A 100 13.71 -14.80 8.66
CA TRP A 100 13.47 -13.41 9.01
C TRP A 100 14.75 -12.56 8.96
N GLU A 101 15.88 -13.07 9.36
CA GLU A 101 17.16 -12.38 9.25
C GLU A 101 17.53 -12.14 7.78
N GLU A 102 17.37 -13.16 6.93
CA GLU A 102 17.54 -13.01 5.48
C GLU A 102 16.62 -11.93 4.93
N PHE A 103 15.31 -12.01 5.18
CA PHE A 103 14.35 -11.04 4.68
C PHE A 103 14.67 -9.62 5.15
N ASN A 104 14.94 -9.44 6.44
CA ASN A 104 15.31 -8.16 7.00
C ASN A 104 16.62 -7.61 6.43
N SER A 105 17.56 -8.48 6.01
CA SER A 105 18.77 -8.05 5.32
C SER A 105 18.45 -7.37 3.96
N PHE A 106 17.36 -7.77 3.33
CA PHE A 106 16.88 -7.10 2.10
C PHE A 106 16.15 -5.79 2.42
N VAL A 107 15.27 -5.79 3.43
CA VAL A 107 14.54 -4.57 3.84
C VAL A 107 15.52 -3.47 4.28
N LYS A 108 16.61 -3.80 4.96
CA LYS A 108 17.67 -2.85 5.33
C LYS A 108 18.34 -2.15 4.14
N LYS A 109 18.16 -2.66 2.91
CA LYS A 109 18.68 -2.02 1.68
C LYS A 109 17.69 -1.02 1.08
N LEU A 110 16.47 -0.94 1.59
CA LEU A 110 15.53 0.11 1.23
C LEU A 110 15.95 1.44 1.88
N GLU A 111 15.80 2.51 1.12
CA GLU A 111 16.14 3.89 1.56
C GLU A 111 14.95 4.63 2.17
N MET A 112 13.83 3.93 2.36
CA MET A 112 12.57 4.45 2.90
C MET A 112 11.92 3.45 3.86
N PRO A 113 10.95 3.88 4.71
CA PRO A 113 10.24 2.98 5.63
C PRO A 113 9.55 1.82 4.91
N PHE A 114 9.52 0.66 5.58
CA PHE A 114 8.81 -0.54 5.15
C PHE A 114 7.77 -0.93 6.19
N PHE A 115 6.53 -1.20 5.75
CA PHE A 115 5.40 -1.60 6.58
C PHE A 115 5.07 -3.07 6.31
N TYR A 116 5.09 -3.87 7.36
CA TYR A 116 4.88 -5.32 7.30
C TYR A 116 3.40 -5.68 7.42
N VAL A 117 2.93 -6.58 6.57
CA VAL A 117 1.62 -7.25 6.68
C VAL A 117 1.88 -8.75 6.64
N ALA A 118 1.20 -9.52 7.49
CA ALA A 118 1.36 -10.98 7.53
C ALA A 118 0.64 -11.65 6.37
N GLY A 119 1.30 -12.65 5.76
CA GLY A 119 0.70 -13.61 4.86
C GLY A 119 0.68 -15.01 5.48
N ASN A 120 0.09 -15.99 4.78
CA ASN A 120 -0.02 -17.35 5.29
C ASN A 120 1.34 -18.04 5.47
N HIS A 121 2.35 -17.65 4.74
CA HIS A 121 3.72 -18.10 4.94
C HIS A 121 4.34 -17.50 6.20
N ASP A 122 3.96 -16.29 6.59
CA ASP A 122 4.53 -15.56 7.73
C ASP A 122 3.87 -15.93 9.07
N TYR A 123 2.64 -16.50 9.03
CA TYR A 123 1.74 -16.61 10.18
C TYR A 123 0.99 -17.96 10.26
N THR A 124 1.66 -19.06 9.85
CA THR A 124 1.05 -20.36 9.61
C THR A 124 0.52 -21.05 10.87
N ASN A 125 1.15 -20.82 12.02
CA ASN A 125 0.90 -21.55 13.27
C ASN A 125 1.28 -20.68 14.49
N GLU A 126 0.91 -21.15 15.68
CA GLU A 126 1.13 -20.44 16.95
C GLU A 126 2.60 -20.05 17.20
N VAL A 127 3.57 -20.88 16.78
CA VAL A 127 5.00 -20.55 16.94
C VAL A 127 5.36 -19.35 16.10
N MET A 128 4.92 -19.32 14.84
CA MET A 128 5.16 -18.20 13.93
C MET A 128 4.39 -16.95 14.32
N GLU A 129 3.18 -17.10 14.83
CA GLU A 129 2.39 -15.99 15.41
C GLU A 129 3.15 -15.34 16.58
N ASN A 130 3.65 -16.15 17.52
CA ASN A 130 4.44 -15.64 18.64
C ASN A 130 5.71 -14.92 18.18
N GLU A 131 6.41 -15.45 17.17
CA GLU A 131 7.57 -14.80 16.56
C GLU A 131 7.20 -13.51 15.83
N TRP A 132 6.02 -13.43 15.19
CA TRP A 132 5.50 -12.21 14.61
C TRP A 132 5.31 -11.11 15.67
N PHE A 133 4.59 -11.42 16.75
CA PHE A 133 4.35 -10.46 17.83
C PHE A 133 5.64 -10.02 18.51
N LYS A 134 6.59 -10.93 18.72
CA LYS A 134 7.90 -10.62 19.29
C LYS A 134 8.71 -9.66 18.40
N ARG A 135 8.57 -9.75 17.06
CA ARG A 135 9.31 -8.93 16.10
C ARG A 135 8.63 -7.61 15.79
N PHE A 136 7.32 -7.61 15.64
CA PHE A 136 6.55 -6.50 15.10
C PHE A 136 5.52 -5.91 16.07
N GLY A 137 5.24 -6.56 17.19
CA GLY A 137 4.38 -6.07 18.28
C GLY A 137 2.88 -6.12 17.99
N SER A 138 2.48 -6.12 16.73
CA SER A 138 1.06 -6.19 16.30
C SER A 138 0.94 -6.82 14.92
N ASP A 139 -0.16 -7.51 14.67
CA ASP A 139 -0.50 -8.11 13.39
C ASP A 139 -1.50 -7.26 12.58
N HIS A 140 -2.09 -6.25 13.21
CA HIS A 140 -2.94 -5.26 12.56
C HIS A 140 -2.71 -3.88 13.16
N TYR A 141 -2.67 -2.85 12.31
CA TYR A 141 -2.38 -1.47 12.72
C TYR A 141 -2.81 -0.47 11.65
N HIS A 142 -2.70 0.82 11.98
CA HIS A 142 -2.97 1.89 11.04
C HIS A 142 -1.98 3.03 11.20
N PHE A 143 -1.87 3.85 10.18
CA PHE A 143 -1.17 5.13 10.22
C PHE A 143 -1.83 6.14 9.29
N LEU A 144 -1.50 7.40 9.48
CA LEU A 144 -1.97 8.52 8.68
C LEU A 144 -0.77 9.21 8.02
N TYR A 145 -0.91 9.50 6.74
CA TYR A 145 0.06 10.31 6.02
C TYR A 145 -0.64 11.21 5.01
N LYS A 146 -0.39 12.53 5.07
CA LYS A 146 -0.98 13.53 4.18
C LYS A 146 -2.50 13.37 3.99
N ASN A 147 -3.22 13.21 5.09
CA ASN A 147 -4.68 13.02 5.13
C ASN A 147 -5.20 11.78 4.39
N ILE A 148 -4.37 10.77 4.26
CA ILE A 148 -4.74 9.44 3.78
C ILE A 148 -4.59 8.47 4.96
N LEU A 149 -5.60 7.63 5.17
CA LEU A 149 -5.61 6.59 6.19
C LEU A 149 -5.13 5.27 5.58
N PHE A 150 -4.14 4.66 6.20
CA PHE A 150 -3.57 3.36 5.84
C PHE A 150 -3.92 2.37 6.96
N ILE A 151 -4.57 1.26 6.60
CA ILE A 151 -4.99 0.20 7.54
C ILE A 151 -4.38 -1.11 7.06
N CYS A 152 -3.54 -1.72 7.89
CA CYS A 152 -2.96 -3.03 7.68
C CYS A 152 -3.71 -4.04 8.55
N LEU A 153 -4.18 -5.13 7.93
CA LEU A 153 -4.98 -6.18 8.56
C LEU A 153 -4.33 -7.54 8.40
N ASN A 154 -4.60 -8.44 9.32
CA ASN A 154 -4.17 -9.83 9.27
C ASN A 154 -5.33 -10.73 8.81
N SER A 155 -5.24 -11.27 7.58
CA SER A 155 -6.20 -12.23 7.03
C SER A 155 -5.95 -13.68 7.48
N GLU A 156 -4.86 -13.92 8.24
CA GLU A 156 -4.41 -15.24 8.67
C GLU A 156 -4.86 -15.56 10.11
N HIS A 157 -5.86 -14.83 10.61
CA HIS A 157 -6.34 -14.92 11.98
C HIS A 157 -6.71 -16.37 12.36
N GLY A 158 -6.30 -16.78 13.56
CA GLY A 158 -6.60 -18.10 14.13
C GLY A 158 -5.97 -19.29 13.39
N HIS A 159 -4.99 -19.05 12.52
CA HIS A 159 -4.28 -20.07 11.70
C HIS A 159 -5.21 -20.92 10.82
N THR A 160 -6.37 -20.35 10.47
CA THR A 160 -7.39 -21.04 9.66
C THR A 160 -7.28 -20.70 8.16
N ALA A 161 -6.32 -19.87 7.82
CA ALA A 161 -6.13 -19.28 6.49
C ALA A 161 -6.12 -20.29 5.32
N LEU A 162 -5.69 -21.52 5.53
CA LEU A 162 -5.72 -22.58 4.52
C LEU A 162 -7.12 -23.15 4.28
N LYS A 163 -8.03 -23.03 5.25
CA LYS A 163 -9.38 -23.63 5.16
C LYS A 163 -10.47 -22.56 5.06
N ASP A 164 -10.42 -21.57 5.94
CA ASP A 164 -11.45 -20.55 6.08
C ASP A 164 -10.83 -19.22 6.55
N PRO A 165 -10.10 -18.51 5.67
CA PRO A 165 -9.47 -17.25 6.02
C PRO A 165 -10.51 -16.17 6.29
N ASP A 166 -10.35 -15.45 7.37
CA ASP A 166 -11.16 -14.27 7.71
C ASP A 166 -10.38 -13.35 8.66
N LEU A 167 -10.97 -12.22 8.98
CA LEU A 167 -10.51 -11.33 10.05
C LEU A 167 -11.09 -11.79 11.40
N GLY A 168 -10.35 -11.56 12.49
CA GLY A 168 -10.91 -11.67 13.83
C GLY A 168 -11.93 -10.56 14.12
N GLU A 169 -12.89 -10.82 15.01
CA GLU A 169 -13.88 -9.80 15.46
C GLU A 169 -13.20 -8.56 16.07
N GLU A 170 -12.04 -8.71 16.70
CA GLU A 170 -11.24 -7.60 17.23
C GLU A 170 -10.76 -6.67 16.10
N GLN A 171 -10.42 -7.20 14.94
CA GLN A 171 -10.02 -6.39 13.78
C GLN A 171 -11.22 -5.63 13.20
N VAL A 172 -12.42 -6.21 13.19
CA VAL A 172 -13.64 -5.48 12.79
C VAL A 172 -13.87 -4.29 13.71
N LYS A 173 -13.82 -4.49 15.03
CA LYS A 173 -13.96 -3.42 16.03
C LYS A 173 -12.86 -2.39 15.93
N PHE A 174 -11.63 -2.83 15.63
CA PHE A 174 -10.48 -1.95 15.38
C PHE A 174 -10.76 -1.05 14.18
N VAL A 175 -11.16 -1.61 13.03
CA VAL A 175 -11.47 -0.85 11.81
C VAL A 175 -12.60 0.14 12.08
N GLU A 176 -13.72 -0.29 12.68
CA GLU A 176 -14.83 0.58 13.04
C GLU A 176 -14.36 1.79 13.87
N LYS A 177 -13.57 1.54 14.92
CA LYS A 177 -13.02 2.58 15.80
C LYS A 177 -12.15 3.57 15.02
N ILE A 178 -11.28 3.06 14.13
CA ILE A 178 -10.35 3.92 13.37
C ILE A 178 -11.08 4.74 12.33
N LEU A 179 -12.03 4.16 11.59
CA LEU A 179 -12.84 4.89 10.61
C LEU A 179 -13.66 6.00 11.28
N ARG A 180 -14.24 5.72 12.45
CA ARG A 180 -14.99 6.72 13.24
C ARG A 180 -14.10 7.86 13.75
N LYS A 181 -12.84 7.59 14.10
CA LYS A 181 -11.86 8.61 14.51
C LYS A 181 -11.33 9.46 13.35
N ASN A 182 -11.43 8.95 12.13
CA ASN A 182 -10.89 9.55 10.93
C ASN A 182 -11.97 9.75 9.84
N PRO A 183 -13.05 10.52 10.13
CA PRO A 183 -14.16 10.65 9.19
C PRO A 183 -13.83 11.45 7.93
N ASN A 184 -12.86 12.37 8.01
CA ASN A 184 -12.61 13.38 6.98
C ASN A 184 -11.30 13.14 6.20
N VAL A 185 -10.78 11.91 6.18
CA VAL A 185 -9.62 11.59 5.33
C VAL A 185 -10.01 11.58 3.86
N ASN A 186 -9.08 11.98 2.99
CA ASN A 186 -9.31 12.04 1.55
C ASN A 186 -9.45 10.65 0.92
N TRP A 187 -8.79 9.64 1.49
CA TRP A 187 -8.79 8.26 1.01
C TRP A 187 -8.45 7.28 2.13
N THR A 188 -8.93 6.05 2.03
CA THR A 188 -8.55 4.94 2.92
C THR A 188 -7.90 3.83 2.10
N MET A 189 -6.69 3.42 2.45
CA MET A 189 -5.94 2.33 1.83
C MET A 189 -5.93 1.14 2.78
N ILE A 190 -6.32 -0.03 2.31
CA ILE A 190 -6.39 -1.26 3.11
C ILE A 190 -5.46 -2.31 2.53
N PHE A 191 -4.70 -2.94 3.39
CA PHE A 191 -3.71 -3.96 3.05
C PHE A 191 -3.97 -5.21 3.88
N MET A 192 -4.06 -6.34 3.25
CA MET A 192 -4.13 -7.67 3.85
C MET A 192 -3.61 -8.71 2.84
N HIS A 193 -3.35 -9.93 3.27
CA HIS A 193 -2.77 -10.90 2.37
C HIS A 193 -3.81 -11.57 1.47
N GLN A 194 -4.82 -12.21 2.05
CA GLN A 194 -5.80 -12.95 1.26
C GLN A 194 -6.95 -12.07 0.75
N PRO A 195 -7.42 -12.28 -0.49
CA PRO A 195 -8.56 -11.58 -1.06
C PRO A 195 -9.89 -12.15 -0.51
N LEU A 196 -10.23 -11.80 0.73
CA LEU A 196 -11.34 -12.36 1.49
C LEU A 196 -12.70 -12.19 0.81
N TRP A 197 -12.86 -11.21 -0.07
CA TRP A 197 -14.09 -11.01 -0.85
C TRP A 197 -14.33 -12.08 -1.93
N LEU A 198 -13.33 -12.88 -2.25
CA LEU A 198 -13.44 -13.97 -3.23
C LEU A 198 -13.95 -15.28 -2.62
N ARG A 199 -13.96 -15.37 -1.31
CA ARG A 199 -14.38 -16.55 -0.55
C ARG A 199 -15.68 -16.25 0.18
N GLY A 200 -16.67 -17.12 0.09
CA GLY A 200 -17.97 -16.93 0.78
C GLY A 200 -17.89 -16.98 2.31
N SER A 201 -16.72 -17.27 2.85
CA SER A 201 -16.42 -17.43 4.27
C SER A 201 -16.01 -16.13 4.98
N GLY A 202 -15.60 -15.09 4.27
CA GLY A 202 -15.15 -13.82 4.86
C GLY A 202 -16.26 -12.99 5.50
N LYS A 203 -16.94 -13.52 6.52
CA LYS A 203 -18.07 -12.84 7.21
C LYS A 203 -17.63 -11.55 7.89
N ASN A 204 -16.46 -11.55 8.52
CA ASN A 204 -15.93 -10.37 9.19
C ASN A 204 -15.39 -9.37 8.18
N TRP A 205 -14.80 -9.83 7.07
CA TRP A 205 -14.46 -8.96 5.95
C TRP A 205 -15.71 -8.23 5.40
N LEU A 206 -16.85 -8.91 5.23
CA LEU A 206 -18.07 -8.28 4.76
C LEU A 206 -18.56 -7.17 5.71
N LYS A 207 -18.35 -7.31 7.03
CA LYS A 207 -18.63 -6.23 7.99
C LYS A 207 -17.71 -5.03 7.74
N VAL A 208 -16.42 -5.27 7.55
CA VAL A 208 -15.46 -4.21 7.22
C VAL A 208 -15.79 -3.55 5.89
N GLU A 209 -16.09 -4.33 4.85
CA GLU A 209 -16.47 -3.81 3.54
C GLU A 209 -17.72 -2.92 3.62
N ASN A 210 -18.69 -3.28 4.46
CA ASN A 210 -19.88 -2.47 4.71
C ASN A 210 -19.56 -1.13 5.43
N LEU A 211 -18.59 -1.13 6.35
CA LEU A 211 -18.13 0.12 6.99
C LEU A 211 -17.42 1.07 6.01
N LEU A 212 -16.92 0.54 4.90
CA LEU A 212 -16.15 1.29 3.88
C LEU A 212 -17.03 1.81 2.74
N LYS A 213 -18.25 1.33 2.55
CA LYS A 213 -19.08 1.54 1.35
C LYS A 213 -19.27 3.01 0.95
N ASP A 214 -19.33 3.92 1.93
CA ASP A 214 -19.54 5.35 1.69
C ASP A 214 -18.22 6.16 1.76
N ARG A 215 -17.06 5.47 1.68
CA ARG A 215 -15.74 6.08 1.77
C ARG A 215 -14.93 5.80 0.50
N LYS A 216 -14.21 6.80 0.03
CA LYS A 216 -13.20 6.59 -1.01
C LYS A 216 -12.11 5.66 -0.46
N HIS A 217 -11.96 4.49 -1.04
CA HIS A 217 -10.98 3.51 -0.56
C HIS A 217 -10.40 2.66 -1.69
N SER A 218 -9.34 1.95 -1.38
CA SER A 218 -8.76 0.92 -2.23
C SER A 218 -8.21 -0.21 -1.35
N VAL A 219 -8.28 -1.44 -1.85
CA VAL A 219 -7.86 -2.64 -1.11
C VAL A 219 -6.77 -3.37 -1.89
N PHE A 220 -5.72 -3.78 -1.19
CA PHE A 220 -4.58 -4.49 -1.78
C PHE A 220 -4.38 -5.82 -1.08
N THR A 221 -4.22 -6.87 -1.89
CA THR A 221 -3.95 -8.24 -1.44
C THR A 221 -2.92 -8.91 -2.36
N GLY A 222 -2.42 -10.09 -1.96
CA GLY A 222 -1.53 -10.94 -2.71
C GLY A 222 -2.08 -12.37 -2.84
N HIS A 223 -1.32 -13.36 -2.36
CA HIS A 223 -1.69 -14.77 -2.17
C HIS A 223 -1.83 -15.60 -3.47
N HIS A 224 -2.46 -15.06 -4.49
CA HIS A 224 -2.74 -15.84 -5.71
C HIS A 224 -1.60 -15.84 -6.72
N HIS A 225 -0.56 -15.01 -6.52
CA HIS A 225 0.55 -14.82 -7.45
C HIS A 225 0.09 -14.47 -8.88
N LYS A 226 -1.11 -13.89 -8.99
CA LYS A 226 -1.74 -13.49 -10.25
C LYS A 226 -2.43 -12.15 -10.07
N TYR A 227 -2.04 -11.19 -10.88
CA TYR A 227 -2.67 -9.88 -10.86
C TYR A 227 -4.13 -9.96 -11.30
N LYS A 228 -5.01 -9.35 -10.52
CA LYS A 228 -6.39 -9.12 -10.91
C LYS A 228 -6.95 -7.88 -10.23
N LEU A 229 -7.67 -7.07 -11.00
CA LEU A 229 -8.41 -5.90 -10.51
C LEU A 229 -9.89 -6.25 -10.45
N TYR A 230 -10.51 -5.94 -9.32
CA TYR A 230 -11.95 -6.01 -9.12
C TYR A 230 -12.46 -4.60 -8.81
N ASN A 231 -13.66 -4.27 -9.28
CA ASN A 231 -14.38 -3.08 -8.85
C ASN A 231 -15.52 -3.52 -7.92
N ARG A 232 -15.51 -3.02 -6.69
CA ARG A 232 -16.51 -3.32 -5.65
C ARG A 232 -16.86 -2.03 -4.93
N ASN A 233 -18.15 -1.73 -4.77
CA ASN A 233 -18.62 -0.51 -4.14
C ASN A 233 -17.89 0.74 -4.68
N GLU A 234 -17.79 0.86 -6.00
CA GLU A 234 -17.12 1.96 -6.72
C GLU A 234 -15.63 2.13 -6.35
N SER A 235 -15.02 1.11 -5.80
CA SER A 235 -13.64 1.11 -5.32
C SER A 235 -12.80 0.02 -5.98
N ASP A 236 -11.51 0.27 -6.13
CA ASP A 236 -10.56 -0.66 -6.73
C ASP A 236 -10.01 -1.63 -5.68
N TYR A 237 -10.16 -2.93 -5.94
CA TYR A 237 -9.67 -4.03 -5.13
C TYR A 237 -8.66 -4.84 -5.92
N PHE A 238 -7.43 -4.85 -5.47
CA PHE A 238 -6.30 -5.45 -6.15
C PHE A 238 -5.92 -6.79 -5.52
N VAL A 239 -5.79 -7.81 -6.36
CA VAL A 239 -4.95 -8.98 -6.09
C VAL A 239 -3.66 -8.75 -6.87
N LEU A 240 -2.56 -8.57 -6.18
CA LEU A 240 -1.26 -8.35 -6.81
C LEU A 240 -0.68 -9.69 -7.30
N ALA A 241 0.17 -9.63 -8.30
CA ALA A 241 0.94 -10.80 -8.72
C ALA A 241 2.05 -11.08 -7.69
N THR A 242 3.29 -11.14 -8.08
CA THR A 242 4.37 -11.50 -7.16
C THR A 242 5.58 -10.61 -7.39
N MET A 243 6.41 -10.43 -6.38
CA MET A 243 7.75 -9.89 -6.52
C MET A 243 8.78 -10.94 -6.09
N GLY A 244 8.73 -12.12 -6.75
CA GLY A 244 9.68 -13.21 -6.51
C GLY A 244 9.09 -14.54 -6.08
N GLY A 245 7.84 -14.61 -5.67
CA GLY A 245 7.13 -15.86 -5.41
C GLY A 245 6.90 -16.71 -6.66
N GLY A 246 6.43 -17.94 -6.50
CA GLY A 246 6.21 -18.89 -7.58
C GLY A 246 5.25 -18.38 -8.65
N SER A 247 5.66 -18.36 -9.88
CA SER A 247 4.83 -17.95 -11.02
C SER A 247 5.28 -18.62 -12.30
N LYS A 248 4.32 -18.89 -13.19
CA LYS A 248 4.62 -19.38 -14.57
C LYS A 248 5.10 -18.25 -15.49
N LEU A 249 5.00 -16.98 -15.08
CA LEU A 249 5.41 -15.79 -15.83
C LEU A 249 4.88 -15.72 -17.26
N ARG A 250 3.63 -16.12 -17.48
CA ARG A 250 2.98 -16.16 -18.81
C ARG A 250 2.64 -14.76 -19.35
N GLY A 251 2.82 -13.73 -18.55
CA GLY A 251 2.64 -12.35 -18.97
C GLY A 251 1.30 -11.71 -18.60
N ASN A 252 1.03 -10.58 -19.23
CA ASN A 252 -0.07 -9.66 -18.88
C ASN A 252 -1.45 -10.32 -18.99
N GLU A 253 -1.68 -11.12 -20.03
CA GLU A 253 -2.92 -11.84 -20.28
C GLU A 253 -3.33 -12.73 -19.09
N PHE A 254 -2.37 -13.42 -18.50
CA PHE A 254 -2.59 -14.31 -17.36
C PHE A 254 -2.48 -13.59 -16.01
N GLY A 255 -2.02 -12.33 -15.99
CA GLY A 255 -1.67 -11.59 -14.79
C GLY A 255 -0.45 -12.16 -14.06
N GLU A 256 0.39 -12.91 -14.75
CA GLU A 256 1.55 -13.62 -14.20
C GLU A 256 2.85 -12.92 -14.60
N PHE A 257 3.29 -11.99 -13.77
CA PHE A 257 4.50 -11.20 -13.95
C PHE A 257 5.07 -10.76 -12.61
N ASP A 258 6.34 -10.42 -12.57
CA ASP A 258 6.96 -9.80 -11.40
C ASP A 258 6.76 -8.29 -11.42
N HIS A 259 6.21 -7.75 -10.35
CA HIS A 259 5.95 -6.34 -10.23
C HIS A 259 5.94 -5.84 -8.78
N PHE A 260 5.95 -4.56 -8.63
CA PHE A 260 5.41 -3.85 -7.48
C PHE A 260 4.43 -2.77 -7.99
N MET A 261 3.43 -2.43 -7.18
CA MET A 261 2.52 -1.37 -7.55
C MET A 261 3.04 -0.03 -7.02
N PHE A 262 3.18 0.93 -7.92
CA PHE A 262 3.58 2.31 -7.61
C PHE A 262 2.33 3.20 -7.62
N ILE A 263 2.02 3.78 -6.48
CA ILE A 263 0.82 4.59 -6.30
C ILE A 263 1.21 6.06 -6.16
N THR A 264 0.64 6.89 -7.01
CA THR A 264 0.75 8.34 -6.92
C THR A 264 -0.54 8.91 -6.35
N MET A 265 -0.50 9.37 -5.10
CA MET A 265 -1.61 10.09 -4.48
C MET A 265 -1.64 11.52 -4.97
N THR A 266 -2.84 11.98 -5.36
CA THR A 266 -3.12 13.36 -5.75
C THR A 266 -4.37 13.88 -5.05
N GLU A 267 -4.72 15.15 -5.24
CA GLU A 267 -5.96 15.73 -4.73
C GLU A 267 -7.22 15.05 -5.31
N ASN A 268 -7.11 14.49 -6.52
CA ASN A 268 -8.22 13.82 -7.21
C ASN A 268 -8.30 12.31 -6.89
N GLY A 269 -7.37 11.79 -6.08
CA GLY A 269 -7.27 10.38 -5.74
C GLY A 269 -5.99 9.72 -6.21
N PRO A 270 -5.91 8.38 -6.11
CA PRO A 270 -4.73 7.61 -6.49
C PRO A 270 -4.66 7.33 -8.00
N TYR A 271 -3.43 7.35 -8.52
CA TYR A 271 -3.07 6.76 -9.80
C TYR A 271 -2.26 5.50 -9.53
N PHE A 272 -2.63 4.39 -10.16
CA PHE A 272 -2.02 3.08 -9.94
C PHE A 272 -1.22 2.66 -11.17
N SER A 273 0.05 2.35 -10.97
CA SER A 273 0.96 1.86 -12.01
C SER A 273 1.58 0.53 -11.57
N ASN A 274 1.46 -0.48 -12.42
CA ASN A 274 2.18 -1.73 -12.25
C ASN A 274 3.60 -1.56 -12.81
N LEU A 275 4.58 -1.37 -11.94
CA LEU A 275 5.99 -1.33 -12.32
C LEU A 275 6.53 -2.75 -12.34
N LYS A 276 6.45 -3.39 -13.51
CA LYS A 276 7.03 -4.71 -13.75
C LYS A 276 8.57 -4.63 -13.72
N LEU A 277 9.21 -5.75 -13.49
CA LEU A 277 10.68 -5.79 -13.58
C LEU A 277 11.20 -5.60 -15.01
N ASP A 278 10.34 -5.69 -16.00
CA ASP A 278 10.62 -5.55 -17.44
C ASP A 278 9.77 -4.49 -18.17
N GLY A 279 8.92 -3.72 -17.44
CA GLY A 279 8.07 -2.72 -18.08
C GLY A 279 7.17 -1.98 -17.10
N ILE A 280 6.32 -1.11 -17.64
CA ILE A 280 5.33 -0.33 -16.88
C ILE A 280 3.96 -0.53 -17.52
N GLU A 281 2.95 -0.81 -16.72
CA GLU A 281 1.57 -1.00 -17.15
C GLU A 281 0.62 -0.22 -16.23
N ASP A 282 -0.57 0.11 -16.70
CA ASP A 282 -1.63 0.68 -15.88
C ASP A 282 -2.36 -0.40 -15.04
N LYS A 283 -3.31 0.03 -14.22
CA LYS A 283 -4.10 -0.89 -13.37
C LYS A 283 -4.97 -1.86 -14.17
N ASN A 284 -5.25 -1.57 -15.43
CA ASN A 284 -6.11 -2.39 -16.30
C ASN A 284 -5.31 -3.40 -17.13
N VAL A 285 -4.05 -3.62 -16.81
CA VAL A 285 -3.10 -4.45 -17.57
C VAL A 285 -3.68 -5.79 -18.07
N ARG A 286 -4.68 -6.32 -17.39
CA ARG A 286 -5.34 -7.58 -17.74
C ARG A 286 -6.71 -7.41 -18.42
N LYS A 287 -7.34 -6.24 -18.38
CA LYS A 287 -8.68 -6.03 -18.97
C LYS A 287 -8.69 -6.10 -20.50
N ASN A 288 -7.54 -5.86 -21.14
CA ASN A 288 -7.40 -5.91 -22.58
C ASN A 288 -7.29 -7.36 -23.12
N PHE A 289 -7.35 -8.32 -22.23
CA PHE A 289 -7.30 -9.76 -22.54
C PHE A 289 -8.53 -10.43 -21.96
N PRO A 290 -9.30 -11.15 -22.77
CA PRO A 290 -10.55 -11.82 -22.36
C PRO A 290 -10.36 -12.97 -21.35
#